data_cfe3d85dee87054f96fd16d7daef0de2
#
_entry.id   cfe3d85dee87054f96fd16d7daef0de2
#
_cell.length_a   1.000
_cell.length_b   1.000
_cell.length_c   1.000
_cell.angle_alpha   90.00
_cell.angle_beta   90.00
_cell.angle_gamma   90.00
#
_symmetry.space_group_name_H-M   'P 1'
#
loop_
_entity.id
_entity.type
_entity.pdbx_description
1 polymer ?
#
loop_
_entity_poly.entity_id
_entity_poly.type
_entity_poly.pdbx_seq_one_letter_code
_entity_poly.pdbx_strand_id
1 'polypeptide(L)'
;IVLDDAFQHRYVAPTLNILLTDCHRLYTQDKLLPAGRLREPMDGARRADVIIVTKCESCIQPIDFRIIEEDIHLSAYQELYFSRILYGELEPVFSGKAPKRTLKGLASTTEVLLVSGIASPAPLEKEIHKYTEHVTSLIFPDHHAFDRHDIQKIQTAFKRLTSTSKLIIITEKDAARLRDL
;
A
#
# COMPACT_ATOMS: atom_id res chain seq x y z
N ILE A 1 -6.45 -20.51 10.92
CA ILE A 1 -7.08 -19.97 9.69
C ILE A 1 -7.19 -18.46 9.86
N VAL A 2 -6.74 -17.71 8.86
CA VAL A 2 -6.92 -16.26 8.78
C VAL A 2 -7.96 -15.97 7.70
N LEU A 3 -8.93 -15.11 8.03
CA LEU A 3 -9.96 -14.65 7.10
C LEU A 3 -9.64 -13.18 6.73
N ASP A 4 -9.48 -12.91 5.46
CA ASP A 4 -9.24 -11.57 4.93
C ASP A 4 -10.56 -10.91 4.51
N ASP A 5 -10.69 -9.60 4.75
CA ASP A 5 -11.89 -8.78 4.49
C ASP A 5 -13.19 -9.38 5.07
N ALA A 6 -13.11 -10.01 6.25
CA ALA A 6 -14.19 -10.82 6.81
C ALA A 6 -14.88 -10.19 8.03
N PHE A 7 -14.54 -8.96 8.42
CA PHE A 7 -15.06 -8.34 9.64
C PHE A 7 -16.60 -8.23 9.65
N GLN A 8 -17.24 -8.11 8.49
CA GLN A 8 -18.71 -8.09 8.34
C GLN A 8 -19.36 -9.47 8.26
N HIS A 9 -18.58 -10.57 8.21
CA HIS A 9 -19.12 -11.93 8.19
C HIS A 9 -19.57 -12.40 9.57
N ARG A 10 -20.81 -12.07 9.95
CA ARG A 10 -21.36 -12.35 11.28
C ARG A 10 -21.72 -13.81 11.55
N TYR A 11 -21.66 -14.67 10.54
CA TYR A 11 -21.91 -16.11 10.69
C TYR A 11 -20.68 -16.89 11.22
N VAL A 12 -19.54 -16.24 11.32
CA VAL A 12 -18.32 -16.80 11.88
C VAL A 12 -18.04 -16.15 13.22
N ALA A 13 -17.74 -16.94 14.24
CA ALA A 13 -17.27 -16.45 15.55
C ALA A 13 -15.75 -16.65 15.61
N PRO A 14 -14.94 -15.65 15.24
CA PRO A 14 -13.50 -15.77 15.30
C PRO A 14 -12.99 -15.67 16.74
N THR A 15 -11.83 -16.26 16.99
CA THR A 15 -11.15 -16.15 18.29
C THR A 15 -10.58 -14.74 18.50
N LEU A 16 -10.22 -14.05 17.42
CA LEU A 16 -9.67 -12.70 17.42
C LEU A 16 -10.22 -11.92 16.25
N ASN A 17 -10.81 -10.76 16.52
CA ASN A 17 -11.28 -9.81 15.52
C ASN A 17 -10.32 -8.62 15.42
N ILE A 18 -9.73 -8.43 14.25
CA ILE A 18 -8.87 -7.28 13.97
C ILE A 18 -9.60 -6.35 13.00
N LEU A 19 -9.81 -5.10 13.41
CA LEU A 19 -10.34 -4.03 12.56
C LEU A 19 -9.21 -3.15 12.06
N LEU A 20 -9.15 -2.96 10.74
CA LEU A 20 -8.18 -2.04 10.12
C LEU A 20 -8.87 -0.74 9.75
N THR A 21 -8.20 0.37 10.04
CA THR A 21 -8.62 1.71 9.61
C THR A 21 -7.45 2.47 9.00
N ASP A 22 -7.68 3.27 7.97
CA ASP A 22 -6.65 4.07 7.31
C ASP A 22 -6.40 5.35 8.11
N CYS A 23 -5.14 5.68 8.40
CA CYS A 23 -4.74 6.88 9.14
C CYS A 23 -5.24 8.18 8.47
N HIS A 24 -5.35 8.18 7.14
CA HIS A 24 -5.84 9.35 6.40
C HIS A 24 -7.37 9.40 6.29
N ARG A 25 -8.06 8.37 6.75
CA ARG A 25 -9.51 8.25 6.72
C ARG A 25 -9.98 7.25 7.76
N LEU A 26 -10.07 7.68 8.99
CA LEU A 26 -10.56 6.84 10.08
C LEU A 26 -12.02 6.44 9.83
N TYR A 27 -12.39 5.23 10.24
CA TYR A 27 -13.78 4.77 10.14
C TYR A 27 -14.75 5.66 10.91
N THR A 28 -14.29 6.33 11.95
CA THR A 28 -15.06 7.29 12.76
C THR A 28 -15.44 8.56 11.99
N GLN A 29 -14.68 8.91 10.96
CA GLN A 29 -14.88 10.10 10.13
C GLN A 29 -15.59 9.77 8.81
N ASP A 30 -15.92 8.49 8.57
CA ASP A 30 -16.55 8.05 7.33
C ASP A 30 -18.06 7.85 7.50
N LYS A 31 -18.77 7.76 6.39
CA LYS A 31 -20.22 7.56 6.33
C LYS A 31 -20.56 6.20 5.73
N LEU A 32 -21.76 5.73 6.02
CA LEU A 32 -22.32 4.54 5.39
C LEU A 32 -22.49 4.72 3.88
N LEU A 33 -22.35 3.61 3.15
CA LEU A 33 -22.72 3.56 1.74
C LEU A 33 -24.18 4.02 1.55
N PRO A 34 -24.50 4.78 0.48
CA PRO A 34 -23.63 5.23 -0.60
C PRO A 34 -22.91 6.58 -0.32
N ALA A 35 -23.17 7.24 0.83
CA ALA A 35 -22.64 8.55 1.17
C ALA A 35 -21.15 8.52 1.60
N GLY A 36 -20.63 7.37 1.96
CA GLY A 36 -19.26 7.09 2.33
C GLY A 36 -18.85 5.67 1.91
N ARG A 37 -17.91 5.06 2.64
CA ARG A 37 -17.39 3.72 2.34
C ARG A 37 -17.68 2.67 3.41
N LEU A 38 -18.31 3.06 4.53
CA LEU A 38 -18.65 2.11 5.57
C LEU A 38 -19.71 1.13 5.06
N ARG A 39 -19.44 -0.15 5.24
CA ARG A 39 -20.35 -1.24 4.91
C ARG A 39 -21.37 -1.51 6.04
N GLU A 40 -21.06 -1.04 7.26
CA GLU A 40 -21.91 -1.16 8.45
C GLU A 40 -21.73 0.07 9.36
N PRO A 41 -22.66 0.30 10.31
CA PRO A 41 -22.53 1.40 11.28
C PRO A 41 -21.26 1.29 12.12
N MET A 42 -20.71 2.44 12.56
CA MET A 42 -19.51 2.53 13.38
C MET A 42 -19.56 1.68 14.66
N ASP A 43 -20.75 1.50 15.25
CA ASP A 43 -20.94 0.61 16.40
C ASP A 43 -20.48 -0.83 16.14
N GLY A 44 -20.39 -1.25 14.89
CA GLY A 44 -19.81 -2.53 14.50
C GLY A 44 -18.37 -2.71 14.97
N ALA A 45 -17.63 -1.63 15.13
CA ALA A 45 -16.25 -1.63 15.62
C ALA A 45 -16.11 -2.20 17.04
N ARG A 46 -17.20 -2.21 17.84
CA ARG A 46 -17.21 -2.84 19.17
C ARG A 46 -16.94 -4.35 19.14
N ARG A 47 -17.05 -5.01 18.00
CA ARG A 47 -16.71 -6.44 17.87
C ARG A 47 -15.21 -6.69 17.75
N ALA A 48 -14.42 -5.64 17.49
CA ALA A 48 -12.98 -5.78 17.39
C ALA A 48 -12.35 -5.97 18.77
N ASP A 49 -11.43 -6.91 18.86
CA ASP A 49 -10.53 -7.06 20.00
C ASP A 49 -9.32 -6.12 19.82
N VAL A 50 -8.89 -5.96 18.55
CA VAL A 50 -7.76 -5.13 18.18
C VAL A 50 -8.17 -4.18 17.05
N ILE A 51 -7.81 -2.90 17.18
CA ILE A 51 -7.92 -1.90 16.11
C ILE A 51 -6.53 -1.52 15.67
N ILE A 52 -6.26 -1.57 14.36
CA ILE A 52 -4.97 -1.15 13.80
C ILE A 52 -5.19 0.03 12.87
N VAL A 53 -4.62 1.17 13.22
CA VAL A 53 -4.52 2.34 12.33
C VAL A 53 -3.37 2.10 11.38
N THR A 54 -3.69 1.96 10.11
CA THR A 54 -2.73 1.59 9.05
C THR A 54 -2.28 2.80 8.25
N LYS A 55 -1.19 2.64 7.49
CA LYS A 55 -0.62 3.65 6.60
C LYS A 55 -0.20 4.96 7.30
N CYS A 56 0.13 4.89 8.58
CA CYS A 56 0.65 6.05 9.29
C CYS A 56 1.93 6.57 8.63
N GLU A 57 2.07 7.89 8.53
CA GLU A 57 3.31 8.49 8.03
C GLU A 57 4.46 8.29 9.01
N SER A 58 5.70 8.31 8.51
CA SER A 58 6.89 8.18 9.36
C SER A 58 7.14 9.39 10.26
N CYS A 59 6.51 10.51 9.97
CA CYS A 59 6.65 11.79 10.68
C CYS A 59 5.47 12.11 11.61
N ILE A 60 4.56 11.15 11.85
CA ILE A 60 3.42 11.32 12.76
C ILE A 60 3.96 11.68 14.17
N GLN A 61 3.38 12.72 14.76
CA GLN A 61 3.81 13.22 16.06
C GLN A 61 3.07 12.50 17.21
N PRO A 62 3.63 12.49 18.44
CA PRO A 62 2.94 11.89 19.60
C PRO A 62 1.55 12.44 19.86
N ILE A 63 1.31 13.72 19.52
CA ILE A 63 0.00 14.34 19.68
C ILE A 63 -1.03 13.77 18.72
N ASP A 64 -0.62 13.43 17.49
CA ASP A 64 -1.52 12.87 16.47
C ASP A 64 -2.04 11.49 16.91
N PHE A 65 -1.20 10.68 17.56
CA PHE A 65 -1.63 9.39 18.12
C PHE A 65 -2.74 9.56 19.15
N ARG A 66 -2.61 10.57 20.04
CA ARG A 66 -3.64 10.86 21.05
C ARG A 66 -4.95 11.33 20.42
N ILE A 67 -4.87 12.21 19.42
CA ILE A 67 -6.06 12.69 18.70
C ILE A 67 -6.79 11.52 18.02
N ILE A 68 -6.04 10.60 17.38
CA ILE A 68 -6.62 9.42 16.76
C ILE A 68 -7.25 8.49 17.82
N GLU A 69 -6.58 8.26 18.93
CA GLU A 69 -7.06 7.43 20.03
C GLU A 69 -8.36 7.98 20.61
N GLU A 70 -8.42 9.29 20.85
CA GLU A 70 -9.61 9.99 21.33
C GLU A 70 -10.78 9.89 20.32
N ASP A 71 -10.49 10.01 19.01
CA ASP A 71 -11.50 9.91 17.94
C ASP A 71 -12.06 8.48 17.78
N ILE A 72 -11.24 7.46 18.02
CA ILE A 72 -11.65 6.05 17.91
C ILE A 72 -12.58 5.61 19.06
N HIS A 73 -12.50 6.24 20.23
CA HIS A 73 -13.33 5.93 21.42
C HIS A 73 -13.28 4.45 21.82
N LEU A 74 -12.09 3.95 22.16
CA LEU A 74 -11.86 2.55 22.51
C LEU A 74 -12.75 2.08 23.68
N SER A 75 -13.26 0.87 23.58
CA SER A 75 -13.79 0.14 24.73
C SER A 75 -12.66 -0.40 25.60
N ALA A 76 -12.89 -0.62 26.88
CA ALA A 76 -11.86 -1.02 27.84
C ALA A 76 -11.16 -2.36 27.54
N TYR A 77 -11.75 -3.20 26.68
CA TYR A 77 -11.18 -4.49 26.27
C TYR A 77 -10.45 -4.44 24.93
N GLN A 78 -10.48 -3.28 24.24
CA GLN A 78 -9.88 -3.13 22.91
C GLN A 78 -8.45 -2.63 23.01
N GLU A 79 -7.61 -3.14 22.16
CA GLU A 79 -6.23 -2.68 21.97
C GLU A 79 -6.10 -1.87 20.68
N LEU A 80 -5.29 -0.80 20.73
CA LEU A 80 -5.02 0.06 19.58
C LEU A 80 -3.55 -0.04 19.18
N TYR A 81 -3.32 -0.29 17.90
CA TYR A 81 -1.99 -0.28 17.32
C TYR A 81 -1.91 0.65 16.11
N PHE A 82 -0.71 1.13 15.85
CA PHE A 82 -0.40 1.95 14.68
C PHE A 82 0.61 1.24 13.80
N SER A 83 0.38 1.23 12.51
CA SER A 83 1.27 0.61 11.56
C SER A 83 1.60 1.52 10.38
N ARG A 84 2.80 1.35 9.82
CA ARG A 84 3.25 2.07 8.64
C ARG A 84 3.78 1.10 7.60
N ILE A 85 3.77 1.54 6.35
CA ILE A 85 4.39 0.79 5.26
C ILE A 85 5.90 1.04 5.30
N LEU A 86 6.67 -0.04 5.31
CA LEU A 86 8.11 -0.01 5.10
C LEU A 86 8.41 -0.70 3.78
N TYR A 87 9.19 -0.03 2.95
CA TYR A 87 9.66 -0.63 1.69
C TYR A 87 10.96 -1.38 1.96
N GLY A 88 10.97 -2.66 1.59
CA GLY A 88 12.12 -3.55 1.72
C GLY A 88 13.14 -3.38 0.59
N GLU A 89 13.93 -4.42 0.39
CA GLU A 89 14.86 -4.49 -0.73
C GLU A 89 14.11 -4.66 -2.05
N LEU A 90 14.69 -4.11 -3.11
CA LEU A 90 14.24 -4.35 -4.48
C LEU A 90 14.69 -5.75 -4.91
N GLU A 91 13.72 -6.62 -5.10
CA GLU A 91 13.96 -7.97 -5.59
C GLU A 91 13.75 -8.06 -7.10
N PRO A 92 14.56 -8.83 -7.81
CA PRO A 92 14.36 -9.02 -9.24
C PRO A 92 13.04 -9.77 -9.49
N VAL A 93 12.22 -9.24 -10.41
CA VAL A 93 10.96 -9.90 -10.81
C VAL A 93 11.21 -11.29 -11.36
N PHE A 94 12.30 -11.47 -12.10
CA PHE A 94 12.72 -12.76 -12.66
C PHE A 94 14.01 -13.21 -11.95
N SER A 95 13.98 -14.37 -11.30
CA SER A 95 15.11 -14.93 -10.56
C SER A 95 16.39 -15.01 -11.41
N GLY A 96 17.51 -14.61 -10.82
CA GLY A 96 18.83 -14.70 -11.46
C GLY A 96 19.11 -13.69 -12.55
N LYS A 97 18.21 -12.74 -12.85
CA LYS A 97 18.39 -11.73 -13.89
C LYS A 97 19.03 -10.44 -13.41
N ALA A 98 18.93 -10.14 -12.12
CA ALA A 98 19.55 -8.95 -11.51
C ALA A 98 19.86 -9.21 -10.03
N PRO A 99 20.84 -8.48 -9.44
CA PRO A 99 21.08 -8.55 -8.00
C PRO A 99 19.96 -7.83 -7.23
N LYS A 100 19.73 -8.25 -5.98
CA LYS A 100 18.93 -7.49 -5.02
C LYS A 100 19.58 -6.12 -4.78
N ARG A 101 18.77 -5.10 -4.57
CA ARG A 101 19.21 -3.73 -4.32
C ARG A 101 18.35 -3.11 -3.24
N THR A 102 18.86 -2.11 -2.54
CA THR A 102 18.05 -1.27 -1.65
C THR A 102 17.68 0.03 -2.37
N LEU A 103 16.55 0.64 -2.02
CA LEU A 103 16.22 1.99 -2.50
C LEU A 103 17.30 3.00 -2.13
N LYS A 104 17.89 2.87 -0.94
CA LYS A 104 19.00 3.71 -0.47
C LYS A 104 20.29 3.57 -1.30
N GLY A 105 20.44 2.45 -1.99
CA GLY A 105 21.58 2.18 -2.87
C GLY A 105 21.42 2.72 -4.29
N LEU A 106 20.33 3.40 -4.60
CA LEU A 106 20.12 4.07 -5.88
C LEU A 106 20.98 5.34 -5.93
N ALA A 107 21.68 5.53 -7.05
CA ALA A 107 22.32 6.82 -7.30
C ALA A 107 21.26 7.88 -7.61
N SER A 108 21.50 9.12 -7.19
CA SER A 108 20.59 10.25 -7.47
C SER A 108 20.33 10.46 -8.98
N THR A 109 21.27 10.03 -9.82
CA THR A 109 21.19 10.07 -11.28
C THR A 109 20.47 8.88 -11.91
N THR A 110 20.00 7.91 -11.10
CA THR A 110 19.29 6.74 -11.60
C THR A 110 17.88 7.15 -12.07
N GLU A 111 17.57 6.87 -13.34
CA GLU A 111 16.21 7.02 -13.85
C GLU A 111 15.35 5.80 -13.49
N VAL A 112 14.21 6.05 -12.88
CA VAL A 112 13.26 5.02 -12.46
C VAL A 112 11.99 5.10 -13.29
N LEU A 113 11.61 3.99 -13.91
CA LEU A 113 10.24 3.79 -14.42
C LEU A 113 9.45 3.05 -13.34
N LEU A 114 8.56 3.76 -12.67
CA LEU A 114 7.61 3.16 -11.73
C LEU A 114 6.41 2.61 -12.50
N VAL A 115 6.19 1.30 -12.43
CA VAL A 115 5.01 0.63 -13.00
C VAL A 115 4.12 0.19 -11.85
N SER A 116 2.86 0.60 -11.88
CA SER A 116 1.94 0.32 -10.76
C SER A 116 0.49 0.20 -11.22
N GLY A 117 -0.16 -0.89 -10.80
CA GLY A 117 -1.59 -1.16 -10.93
C GLY A 117 -2.24 -1.38 -9.57
N ILE A 118 -1.93 -0.52 -8.59
CA ILE A 118 -2.53 -0.52 -7.25
C ILE A 118 -3.39 0.73 -7.03
N ALA A 119 -4.34 0.67 -6.10
CA ALA A 119 -5.29 1.75 -5.81
C ALA A 119 -4.64 3.09 -5.40
N SER A 120 -3.46 3.05 -4.77
CA SER A 120 -2.76 4.26 -4.30
C SER A 120 -1.24 4.15 -4.53
N PRO A 121 -0.74 4.54 -5.71
CA PRO A 121 0.68 4.49 -6.05
C PRO A 121 1.49 5.65 -5.43
N ALA A 122 0.85 6.77 -5.07
CA ALA A 122 1.52 7.98 -4.62
C ALA A 122 2.47 7.80 -3.41
N PRO A 123 2.17 6.98 -2.37
CA PRO A 123 3.12 6.74 -1.28
C PRO A 123 4.41 6.07 -1.73
N LEU A 124 4.34 5.12 -2.68
CA LEU A 124 5.51 4.46 -3.25
C LEU A 124 6.33 5.43 -4.10
N GLU A 125 5.67 6.23 -4.92
CA GLU A 125 6.31 7.27 -5.74
C GLU A 125 7.04 8.29 -4.86
N LYS A 126 6.37 8.79 -3.81
CA LYS A 126 6.96 9.69 -2.79
C LYS A 126 8.19 9.05 -2.12
N GLU A 127 8.14 7.75 -1.84
CA GLU A 127 9.29 7.04 -1.25
C GLU A 127 10.47 6.99 -2.22
N ILE A 128 10.24 6.67 -3.50
CA ILE A 128 11.30 6.60 -4.52
C ILE A 128 11.94 7.97 -4.73
N HIS A 129 11.13 9.03 -4.71
CA HIS A 129 11.62 10.42 -4.85
C HIS A 129 12.58 10.86 -3.73
N LYS A 130 12.63 10.17 -2.59
CA LYS A 130 13.65 10.44 -1.57
C LYS A 130 15.08 10.07 -2.02
N TYR A 131 15.21 9.23 -3.05
CA TYR A 131 16.48 8.68 -3.50
C TYR A 131 16.89 9.14 -4.91
N THR A 132 15.92 9.49 -5.76
CA THR A 132 16.15 10.06 -7.09
C THR A 132 15.02 10.98 -7.50
N GLU A 133 15.37 12.08 -8.20
CA GLU A 133 14.38 13.00 -8.76
C GLU A 133 13.84 12.52 -10.12
N HIS A 134 14.51 11.56 -10.76
CA HIS A 134 14.21 11.10 -12.11
C HIS A 134 13.25 9.91 -12.10
N VAL A 135 12.00 10.15 -11.73
CA VAL A 135 10.95 9.13 -11.70
C VAL A 135 9.93 9.40 -12.80
N THR A 136 9.69 8.39 -13.64
CA THR A 136 8.61 8.38 -14.62
C THR A 136 7.59 7.33 -14.19
N SER A 137 6.34 7.72 -13.99
CA SER A 137 5.30 6.81 -13.52
C SER A 137 4.41 6.34 -14.68
N LEU A 138 4.24 5.03 -14.80
CA LEU A 138 3.29 4.37 -15.70
C LEU A 138 2.23 3.67 -14.85
N ILE A 139 1.10 4.34 -14.67
CA ILE A 139 0.04 3.92 -13.76
C ILE A 139 -1.06 3.21 -14.55
N PHE A 140 -1.43 2.02 -14.08
CA PHE A 140 -2.55 1.21 -14.54
C PHE A 140 -3.70 1.24 -13.53
N PRO A 141 -4.93 0.90 -13.92
CA PRO A 141 -6.03 0.74 -12.98
C PRO A 141 -5.72 -0.27 -11.88
N ASP A 142 -6.37 -0.13 -10.71
CA ASP A 142 -6.23 -1.15 -9.65
C ASP A 142 -6.75 -2.50 -10.15
N HIS A 143 -6.11 -3.56 -9.71
CA HIS A 143 -6.37 -4.93 -10.15
C HIS A 143 -6.21 -5.18 -11.67
N HIS A 144 -5.42 -4.35 -12.35
CA HIS A 144 -5.17 -4.49 -13.79
C HIS A 144 -4.61 -5.87 -14.14
N ALA A 145 -5.21 -6.51 -15.13
CA ALA A 145 -4.68 -7.72 -15.75
C ALA A 145 -3.75 -7.31 -16.90
N PHE A 146 -2.45 -7.45 -16.68
CA PHE A 146 -1.45 -7.09 -17.69
C PHE A 146 -1.56 -7.99 -18.91
N ASP A 147 -1.30 -7.41 -20.09
CA ASP A 147 -1.25 -8.12 -21.37
C ASP A 147 0.03 -7.81 -22.15
N ARG A 148 0.18 -8.41 -23.33
CA ARG A 148 1.34 -8.20 -24.20
C ARG A 148 1.48 -6.76 -24.68
N HIS A 149 0.38 -6.04 -24.82
CA HIS A 149 0.38 -4.63 -25.22
C HIS A 149 0.91 -3.75 -24.10
N ASP A 150 0.57 -4.07 -22.85
CA ASP A 150 1.10 -3.36 -21.68
C ASP A 150 2.61 -3.58 -21.51
N ILE A 151 3.08 -4.81 -21.78
CA ILE A 151 4.54 -5.06 -21.83
C ILE A 151 5.22 -4.20 -22.88
N GLN A 152 4.62 -4.03 -24.06
CA GLN A 152 5.15 -3.16 -25.10
C GLN A 152 5.17 -1.69 -24.67
N LYS A 153 4.13 -1.21 -23.95
CA LYS A 153 4.09 0.13 -23.37
C LYS A 153 5.23 0.33 -22.36
N ILE A 154 5.41 -0.63 -21.44
CA ILE A 154 6.46 -0.61 -20.43
C ILE A 154 7.84 -0.58 -21.11
N GLN A 155 8.08 -1.44 -22.08
CA GLN A 155 9.34 -1.48 -22.83
C GLN A 155 9.59 -0.15 -23.58
N THR A 156 8.57 0.42 -24.19
CA THR A 156 8.66 1.69 -24.91
C THR A 156 8.98 2.84 -23.95
N ALA A 157 8.30 2.90 -22.80
CA ALA A 157 8.56 3.89 -21.76
C ALA A 157 10.01 3.74 -21.24
N PHE A 158 10.45 2.51 -20.95
CA PHE A 158 11.81 2.25 -20.48
C PHE A 158 12.91 2.62 -21.49
N LYS A 159 12.68 2.41 -22.79
CA LYS A 159 13.60 2.79 -23.86
C LYS A 159 13.77 4.32 -23.98
N ARG A 160 12.75 5.09 -23.58
CA ARG A 160 12.78 6.57 -23.60
C ARG A 160 13.64 7.16 -22.50
N LEU A 161 13.93 6.40 -21.43
CA LEU A 161 14.86 6.81 -20.40
C LEU A 161 16.29 6.89 -20.99
N THR A 162 16.98 7.97 -20.73
CA THR A 162 18.26 8.30 -21.38
C THR A 162 19.48 7.95 -20.53
N SER A 163 19.29 7.81 -19.21
CA SER A 163 20.39 7.49 -18.30
C SER A 163 20.98 6.11 -18.56
N THR A 164 22.26 5.98 -18.35
CA THR A 164 22.96 4.68 -18.31
C THR A 164 22.59 3.84 -17.09
N SER A 165 22.22 4.52 -15.99
CA SER A 165 21.69 3.89 -14.78
C SER A 165 20.17 4.04 -14.77
N LYS A 166 19.45 3.01 -15.20
CA LYS A 166 17.99 3.01 -15.21
C LYS A 166 17.42 1.67 -14.80
N LEU A 167 16.25 1.70 -14.15
CA LEU A 167 15.56 0.49 -13.73
C LEU A 167 14.05 0.67 -13.75
N ILE A 168 13.34 -0.46 -13.81
CA ILE A 168 11.89 -0.53 -13.61
C ILE A 168 11.65 -0.95 -12.17
N ILE A 169 10.84 -0.20 -11.45
CA ILE A 169 10.30 -0.60 -10.14
C ILE A 169 8.82 -0.92 -10.30
N ILE A 170 8.41 -2.04 -9.73
CA ILE A 170 7.03 -2.51 -9.75
C ILE A 170 6.66 -3.08 -8.40
N THR A 171 5.38 -3.04 -8.02
CA THR A 171 4.93 -3.66 -6.78
C THR A 171 4.97 -5.19 -6.87
N GLU A 172 5.14 -5.89 -5.73
CA GLU A 172 5.10 -7.36 -5.71
C GLU A 172 3.78 -7.92 -6.26
N LYS A 173 2.67 -7.25 -5.93
CA LYS A 173 1.32 -7.60 -6.40
C LYS A 173 1.24 -7.58 -7.94
N ASP A 174 1.80 -6.54 -8.55
CA ASP A 174 1.80 -6.39 -10.00
C ASP A 174 2.86 -7.30 -10.66
N ALA A 175 4.02 -7.47 -10.00
CA ALA A 175 5.06 -8.39 -10.47
C ALA A 175 4.58 -9.84 -10.54
N ALA A 176 3.76 -10.29 -9.57
CA ALA A 176 3.16 -11.62 -9.60
C ALA A 176 2.31 -11.80 -10.86
N ARG A 177 1.49 -10.81 -11.21
CA ARG A 177 0.63 -10.84 -12.42
C ARG A 177 1.44 -10.81 -13.72
N LEU A 178 2.59 -10.11 -13.73
CA LEU A 178 3.46 -10.06 -14.91
C LEU A 178 4.27 -11.34 -15.13
N ARG A 179 4.52 -12.13 -14.07
CA ARG A 179 5.25 -13.41 -14.19
C ARG A 179 4.46 -14.48 -14.94
N ASP A 180 3.14 -14.36 -14.97
CA ASP A 180 2.23 -15.33 -15.59
C ASP A 180 2.03 -15.08 -17.10
N LEU A 181 2.71 -14.07 -17.66
CA LEU A 181 2.68 -13.70 -19.10
C LEU A 181 3.90 -14.23 -19.85
#